data_8fb80dc62c32f1787c1692233b1b1378
#
_entry.id   8fb80dc62c32f1787c1692233b1b1378
#
_cell.length_a   1.000
_cell.length_b   1.000
_cell.length_c   1.000
_cell.angle_alpha   90.00
_cell.angle_beta   90.00
_cell.angle_gamma   90.00
#
_symmetry.space_group_name_H-M   'P 1'
#
loop_
_entity.id
_entity.type
_entity.pdbx_description
1 polymer ?
#
loop_
_entity_poly.entity_id
_entity_poly.type
_entity_poly.pdbx_seq_one_letter_code
_entity_poly.pdbx_strand_id
1 'polypeptide(L)'
;AKAPAWRACAGLKSLPQNLFPDKLVQTRVSSRLVLTSFLEKALNSGASRAFVESKIRTTAGQSGVSGEDIKNTPVPVCCLEEQLEIVQELESKLSEADQLDQTLATALQQADALRQSILKKAFHGQLEKQDKNEEPASALLERIRAEKSNGMKKPAKRGKSG
;
A
#
# COMPACT_ATOMS: atom_id res chain seq x y z
N ALA A 1 6.79 -1.78 3.18
CA ALA A 1 8.06 -1.06 2.99
C ALA A 1 8.28 -0.16 4.21
N LYS A 2 9.52 -0.13 4.74
CA LYS A 2 9.87 0.72 5.88
C LYS A 2 9.91 2.17 5.39
N ALA A 3 9.25 3.09 6.10
CA ALA A 3 9.27 4.50 5.73
C ALA A 3 10.74 5.01 5.69
N PRO A 4 11.08 5.86 4.72
CA PRO A 4 12.43 6.39 4.64
C PRO A 4 12.76 7.20 5.89
N ALA A 5 14.01 7.09 6.36
CA ALA A 5 14.49 7.77 7.56
C ALA A 5 14.47 9.31 7.45
N TRP A 6 14.39 9.84 6.23
CA TRP A 6 14.28 11.27 5.94
C TRP A 6 13.58 11.51 4.59
N ARG A 7 13.02 12.69 4.41
CA ARG A 7 12.41 13.13 3.15
C ARG A 7 12.50 14.65 3.04
N ALA A 8 12.87 15.16 1.87
CA ALA A 8 12.75 16.57 1.55
C ALA A 8 11.31 16.88 1.11
N CYS A 9 10.78 18.02 1.55
CA CYS A 9 9.48 18.53 1.14
C CYS A 9 9.60 20.02 0.81
N ALA A 10 9.05 20.43 -0.33
CA ALA A 10 8.95 21.84 -0.71
C ALA A 10 7.64 22.43 -0.16
N GLY A 11 7.63 23.72 0.11
CA GLY A 11 6.36 24.44 0.28
C GLY A 11 5.74 24.47 1.67
N LEU A 12 6.50 24.25 2.74
CA LEU A 12 6.07 24.70 4.08
C LEU A 12 6.05 26.24 4.11
N LYS A 13 5.06 26.83 3.44
CA LYS A 13 4.78 28.27 3.51
C LYS A 13 4.40 28.59 4.95
N SER A 14 5.28 29.37 5.59
CA SER A 14 5.00 30.09 6.85
C SER A 14 4.45 29.26 8.02
N LEU A 15 5.18 28.24 8.47
CA LEU A 15 5.12 27.91 9.88
C LEU A 15 5.76 29.06 10.67
N PRO A 16 5.12 29.60 11.71
CA PRO A 16 5.71 30.63 12.55
C PRO A 16 7.09 30.15 13.03
N GLN A 17 8.07 31.05 13.04
CA GLN A 17 9.50 30.77 13.21
C GLN A 17 9.86 29.95 14.47
N ASN A 18 8.91 29.68 15.36
CA ASN A 18 9.12 29.09 16.67
C ASN A 18 8.60 27.65 16.82
N LEU A 19 8.18 26.97 15.74
CA LEU A 19 7.52 25.66 15.83
C LEU A 19 8.15 24.56 14.96
N PHE A 20 9.48 24.58 14.82
CA PHE A 20 10.18 23.46 14.18
C PHE A 20 10.57 22.42 15.25
N PRO A 21 10.07 21.20 15.19
CA PRO A 21 10.58 20.12 16.02
C PRO A 21 12.06 19.88 15.70
N ASP A 22 12.84 19.47 16.68
CA ASP A 22 14.31 19.25 16.62
C ASP A 22 14.80 18.37 15.46
N LYS A 23 13.87 17.69 14.79
CA LYS A 23 14.16 16.76 13.68
C LYS A 23 13.97 17.36 12.30
N LEU A 24 13.60 18.64 12.19
CA LEU A 24 13.40 19.31 10.91
C LEU A 24 14.58 20.25 10.62
N VAL A 25 15.17 20.08 9.44
CA VAL A 25 16.19 21.01 8.94
C VAL A 25 15.55 21.89 7.87
N GLN A 26 15.49 23.18 8.15
CA GLN A 26 15.01 24.17 7.18
C GLN A 26 16.15 24.57 6.26
N THR A 27 15.98 24.31 4.95
CA THR A 27 16.91 24.76 3.92
C THR A 27 16.31 25.92 3.13
N ARG A 28 17.01 27.04 3.05
CA ARG A 28 16.62 28.19 2.22
C ARG A 28 17.57 28.28 1.04
N VAL A 29 16.99 28.31 -0.15
CA VAL A 29 17.75 28.45 -1.40
C VAL A 29 17.40 29.76 -2.10
N SER A 30 18.34 30.27 -2.90
CA SER A 30 18.06 31.41 -3.76
C SER A 30 17.18 30.98 -4.94
N SER A 31 16.01 31.56 -5.06
CA SER A 31 15.09 31.31 -6.19
C SER A 31 15.66 31.73 -7.56
N ARG A 32 16.77 32.44 -7.57
CA ARG A 32 17.49 32.84 -8.80
C ARG A 32 18.34 31.69 -9.37
N LEU A 33 18.66 30.69 -8.56
CA LEU A 33 19.54 29.58 -8.95
C LEU A 33 18.81 28.24 -9.03
N VAL A 34 17.88 28.00 -8.09
CA VAL A 34 17.22 26.70 -7.96
C VAL A 34 15.74 26.87 -7.61
N LEU A 35 14.87 26.20 -8.35
CA LEU A 35 13.47 26.06 -7.99
C LEU A 35 13.30 25.12 -6.80
N THR A 36 12.48 25.49 -5.85
CA THR A 36 12.26 24.71 -4.61
C THR A 36 11.67 23.30 -4.93
N SER A 37 10.77 23.23 -5.89
CA SER A 37 10.20 21.96 -6.38
C SER A 37 11.24 21.07 -7.05
N PHE A 38 12.15 21.65 -7.84
CA PHE A 38 13.26 20.91 -8.43
C PHE A 38 14.21 20.38 -7.35
N LEU A 39 14.59 21.22 -6.37
CA LEU A 39 15.44 20.80 -5.26
C LEU A 39 14.82 19.66 -4.45
N GLU A 40 13.53 19.72 -4.19
CA GLU A 40 12.82 18.63 -3.51
C GLU A 40 12.97 17.30 -4.26
N LYS A 41 12.73 17.31 -5.58
CA LYS A 41 12.84 16.11 -6.41
C LYS A 41 14.28 15.61 -6.47
N ALA A 42 15.25 16.51 -6.65
CA ALA A 42 16.67 16.20 -6.70
C ALA A 42 17.20 15.59 -5.39
N LEU A 43 16.81 16.14 -4.24
CA LEU A 43 17.20 15.61 -2.93
C LEU A 43 16.57 14.25 -2.62
N ASN A 44 15.37 13.98 -3.14
CA ASN A 44 14.68 12.72 -2.92
C ASN A 44 15.06 11.62 -3.92
N SER A 45 15.94 11.90 -4.87
CA SER A 45 16.33 10.96 -5.94
C SER A 45 17.83 10.91 -6.19
N GLY A 46 18.25 9.89 -6.91
CA GLY A 46 19.61 9.79 -7.48
C GLY A 46 20.76 9.90 -6.48
N ALA A 47 21.82 10.54 -6.93
CA ALA A 47 23.08 10.67 -6.18
C ALA A 47 22.94 11.50 -4.90
N SER A 48 22.12 12.57 -4.93
CA SER A 48 21.87 13.41 -3.77
C SER A 48 21.24 12.61 -2.62
N ARG A 49 20.22 11.79 -2.94
CA ARG A 49 19.59 10.91 -1.97
C ARG A 49 20.57 9.88 -1.42
N ALA A 50 21.31 9.19 -2.29
CA ALA A 50 22.30 8.20 -1.89
C ALA A 50 23.38 8.81 -0.97
N PHE A 51 23.83 10.04 -1.25
CA PHE A 51 24.75 10.76 -0.39
C PHE A 51 24.16 10.98 1.00
N VAL A 52 22.95 11.54 1.11
CA VAL A 52 22.30 11.78 2.40
C VAL A 52 22.07 10.47 3.16
N GLU A 53 21.63 9.42 2.49
CA GLU A 53 21.44 8.08 3.09
C GLU A 53 22.76 7.51 3.64
N SER A 54 23.88 7.74 2.97
CA SER A 54 25.22 7.34 3.45
C SER A 54 25.66 8.06 4.73
N LYS A 55 25.08 9.24 5.00
CA LYS A 55 25.40 10.07 6.19
C LYS A 55 24.44 9.84 7.35
N ILE A 56 23.43 9.01 7.19
CA ILE A 56 22.50 8.68 8.27
C ILE A 56 23.25 8.01 9.40
N ARG A 57 23.14 8.57 10.60
CA ARG A 57 23.68 8.01 11.83
C ARG A 57 22.55 7.59 12.74
N THR A 58 22.68 6.40 13.31
CA THR A 58 21.71 5.91 14.30
C THR A 58 22.31 6.02 15.68
N THR A 59 21.70 6.84 16.52
CA THR A 59 22.10 7.03 17.91
C THR A 59 20.88 6.77 18.79
N ALA A 60 20.99 5.89 19.78
CA ALA A 60 19.92 5.53 20.71
C ALA A 60 18.60 5.10 20.00
N GLY A 61 18.69 4.36 18.90
CA GLY A 61 17.53 3.89 18.13
C GLY A 61 16.86 4.94 17.24
N GLN A 62 17.40 6.15 17.17
CA GLN A 62 16.93 7.23 16.29
C GLN A 62 17.89 7.46 15.15
N SER A 63 17.40 7.43 13.92
CA SER A 63 18.18 7.74 12.72
C SER A 63 18.01 9.20 12.34
N GLY A 64 19.12 9.90 12.11
CA GLY A 64 19.14 11.31 11.73
C GLY A 64 20.31 11.67 10.84
N VAL A 65 20.22 12.83 10.21
CA VAL A 65 21.25 13.44 9.39
C VAL A 65 21.58 14.81 9.97
N SER A 66 22.87 15.18 10.01
CA SER A 66 23.26 16.50 10.50
C SER A 66 22.93 17.59 9.48
N GLY A 67 22.70 18.83 9.97
CA GLY A 67 22.49 19.96 9.08
C GLY A 67 23.69 20.27 8.19
N GLU A 68 24.90 19.91 8.64
CA GLU A 68 26.13 20.06 7.86
C GLU A 68 26.21 19.04 6.72
N ASP A 69 25.82 17.79 6.96
CA ASP A 69 25.73 16.76 5.89
C ASP A 69 24.73 17.18 4.80
N ILE A 70 23.62 17.82 5.19
CA ILE A 70 22.64 18.34 4.22
C ILE A 70 23.22 19.51 3.41
N LYS A 71 23.97 20.43 4.03
CA LYS A 71 24.62 21.52 3.31
C LYS A 71 25.63 21.03 2.29
N ASN A 72 26.32 19.96 2.59
CA ASN A 72 27.36 19.39 1.73
C ASN A 72 26.78 18.37 0.70
N THR A 73 25.45 18.22 0.63
CA THR A 73 24.83 17.31 -0.33
C THR A 73 25.00 17.82 -1.75
N PRO A 74 25.59 17.03 -2.65
CA PRO A 74 25.73 17.41 -4.04
C PRO A 74 24.36 17.43 -4.72
N VAL A 75 24.01 18.53 -5.35
CA VAL A 75 22.75 18.68 -6.11
C VAL A 75 23.11 19.02 -7.55
N PRO A 76 22.61 18.30 -8.55
CA PRO A 76 22.75 18.68 -9.94
C PRO A 76 22.00 20.01 -10.17
N VAL A 77 22.62 20.95 -10.84
CA VAL A 77 21.99 22.25 -11.14
C VAL A 77 22.08 22.48 -12.65
N CYS A 78 20.96 22.77 -13.26
CA CYS A 78 20.81 23.20 -14.66
C CYS A 78 20.16 24.59 -14.71
N CYS A 79 19.92 25.13 -15.90
CA CYS A 79 19.27 26.44 -16.03
C CYS A 79 17.82 26.39 -15.50
N LEU A 80 17.25 27.55 -15.15
CA LEU A 80 15.92 27.61 -14.53
C LEU A 80 14.81 27.09 -15.45
N GLU A 81 14.93 27.34 -16.74
CA GLU A 81 13.99 26.86 -17.75
C GLU A 81 13.96 25.33 -17.80
N GLU A 82 15.13 24.72 -17.83
CA GLU A 82 15.27 23.26 -17.79
C GLU A 82 14.76 22.66 -16.48
N GLN A 83 15.03 23.31 -15.35
CA GLN A 83 14.49 22.88 -14.05
C GLN A 83 12.95 22.88 -14.05
N LEU A 84 12.34 23.90 -14.66
CA LEU A 84 10.89 24.00 -14.77
C LEU A 84 10.31 22.89 -15.63
N GLU A 85 10.93 22.64 -16.77
CA GLU A 85 10.50 21.59 -17.70
C GLU A 85 10.59 20.19 -17.06
N ILE A 86 11.72 19.90 -16.39
CA ILE A 86 11.90 18.65 -15.64
C ILE A 86 10.82 18.47 -14.57
N VAL A 87 10.50 19.51 -13.80
CA VAL A 87 9.47 19.44 -12.75
C VAL A 87 8.11 19.19 -13.37
N GLN A 88 7.74 19.89 -14.44
CA GLN A 88 6.46 19.69 -15.12
C GLN A 88 6.29 18.28 -15.69
N GLU A 89 7.33 17.76 -16.34
CA GLU A 89 7.29 16.40 -16.86
C GLU A 89 7.16 15.35 -15.75
N LEU A 90 7.93 15.50 -14.66
CA LEU A 90 7.84 14.62 -13.51
C LEU A 90 6.46 14.66 -12.84
N GLU A 91 5.88 15.85 -12.67
CA GLU A 91 4.55 15.99 -12.07
C GLU A 91 3.45 15.37 -12.95
N SER A 92 3.57 15.52 -14.27
CA SER A 92 2.68 14.85 -15.22
C SER A 92 2.76 13.32 -15.09
N LYS A 93 3.98 12.77 -15.09
CA LYS A 93 4.18 11.31 -14.98
C LYS A 93 3.75 10.75 -13.63
N LEU A 94 3.99 11.48 -12.55
CA LEU A 94 3.52 11.06 -11.22
C LEU A 94 1.99 11.09 -11.14
N SER A 95 1.34 12.10 -11.73
CA SER A 95 -0.12 12.16 -11.79
C SER A 95 -0.73 11.01 -12.61
N GLU A 96 -0.11 10.65 -13.75
CA GLU A 96 -0.52 9.46 -14.51
C GLU A 96 -0.40 8.18 -13.68
N ALA A 97 0.70 8.02 -12.92
CA ALA A 97 0.92 6.87 -12.05
C ALA A 97 -0.13 6.81 -10.92
N ASP A 98 -0.42 7.93 -10.27
CA ASP A 98 -1.46 8.02 -9.23
C ASP A 98 -2.85 7.65 -9.77
N GLN A 99 -3.20 8.04 -10.99
CA GLN A 99 -4.45 7.65 -11.65
C GLN A 99 -4.52 6.14 -11.91
N LEU A 100 -3.40 5.54 -12.33
CA LEU A 100 -3.31 4.09 -12.51
C LEU A 100 -3.50 3.34 -11.18
N ASP A 101 -2.88 3.81 -10.11
CA ASP A 101 -3.03 3.23 -8.77
C ASP A 101 -4.48 3.31 -8.28
N GLN A 102 -5.16 4.43 -8.47
CA GLN A 102 -6.58 4.58 -8.15
C GLN A 102 -7.47 3.63 -8.97
N THR A 103 -7.19 3.51 -10.26
CA THR A 103 -7.92 2.60 -11.16
C THR A 103 -7.75 1.16 -10.71
N LEU A 104 -6.51 0.77 -10.38
CA LEU A 104 -6.20 -0.57 -9.89
C LEU A 104 -6.90 -0.88 -8.56
N ALA A 105 -6.86 0.06 -7.61
CA ALA A 105 -7.55 -0.09 -6.34
C ALA A 105 -9.06 -0.28 -6.52
N THR A 106 -9.67 0.50 -7.42
CA THR A 106 -11.10 0.39 -7.76
C THR A 106 -11.41 -0.96 -8.41
N ALA A 107 -10.59 -1.42 -9.35
CA ALA A 107 -10.76 -2.71 -10.01
C ALA A 107 -10.66 -3.88 -9.03
N LEU A 108 -9.74 -3.83 -8.07
CA LEU A 108 -9.62 -4.83 -7.01
C LEU A 108 -10.87 -4.89 -6.13
N GLN A 109 -11.41 -3.73 -5.72
CA GLN A 109 -12.65 -3.68 -4.94
C GLN A 109 -13.84 -4.25 -5.72
N GLN A 110 -13.94 -3.95 -7.03
CA GLN A 110 -14.98 -4.48 -7.89
C GLN A 110 -14.87 -6.01 -8.05
N ALA A 111 -13.64 -6.52 -8.20
CA ALA A 111 -13.39 -7.96 -8.29
C ALA A 111 -13.79 -8.68 -7.01
N ASP A 112 -13.47 -8.13 -5.85
CA ASP A 112 -13.87 -8.70 -4.56
C ASP A 112 -15.39 -8.66 -4.37
N ALA A 113 -16.05 -7.56 -4.72
CA ALA A 113 -17.50 -7.43 -4.66
C ALA A 113 -18.20 -8.42 -5.61
N LEU A 114 -17.68 -8.61 -6.82
CA LEU A 114 -18.18 -9.59 -7.78
C LEU A 114 -18.04 -11.01 -7.24
N ARG A 115 -16.87 -11.35 -6.71
CA ARG A 115 -16.63 -12.66 -6.06
C ARG A 115 -17.63 -12.92 -4.94
N GLN A 116 -17.85 -11.96 -4.07
CA GLN A 116 -18.82 -12.06 -2.99
C GLN A 116 -20.24 -12.26 -3.53
N SER A 117 -20.61 -11.52 -4.58
CA SER A 117 -21.92 -11.64 -5.23
C SER A 117 -22.13 -13.03 -5.84
N ILE A 118 -21.12 -13.56 -6.54
CA ILE A 118 -21.15 -14.91 -7.13
C ILE A 118 -21.32 -15.95 -6.04
N LEU A 119 -20.52 -15.89 -4.98
CA LEU A 119 -20.62 -16.82 -3.85
C LEU A 119 -21.99 -16.76 -3.19
N LYS A 120 -22.52 -15.55 -2.96
CA LYS A 120 -23.86 -15.37 -2.41
C LYS A 120 -24.94 -16.04 -3.29
N LYS A 121 -24.90 -15.81 -4.60
CA LYS A 121 -25.83 -16.44 -5.55
C LYS A 121 -25.68 -17.96 -5.57
N ALA A 122 -24.45 -18.48 -5.52
CA ALA A 122 -24.17 -19.90 -5.48
C ALA A 122 -24.81 -20.57 -4.23
N PHE A 123 -24.55 -20.00 -3.05
CA PHE A 123 -25.10 -20.53 -1.80
C PHE A 123 -26.62 -20.37 -1.66
N HIS A 124 -27.24 -19.47 -2.43
CA HIS A 124 -28.71 -19.35 -2.49
C HIS A 124 -29.34 -20.18 -3.62
N GLY A 125 -28.56 -20.98 -4.34
CA GLY A 125 -29.05 -21.75 -5.48
C GLY A 125 -29.54 -20.89 -6.66
N GLN A 126 -29.04 -19.65 -6.77
CA GLN A 126 -29.45 -18.68 -7.79
C GLN A 126 -28.47 -18.59 -8.96
N LEU A 127 -27.40 -19.39 -8.96
CA LEU A 127 -26.38 -19.34 -9.99
C LEU A 127 -26.83 -20.01 -11.28
N GLU A 128 -27.55 -21.12 -11.15
CA GLU A 128 -28.17 -21.86 -12.24
C GLU A 128 -29.67 -22.04 -11.99
N LYS A 129 -30.42 -22.21 -13.07
CA LYS A 129 -31.83 -22.56 -12.97
C LYS A 129 -31.96 -23.97 -12.38
N GLN A 130 -32.64 -24.10 -11.25
CA GLN A 130 -32.90 -25.41 -10.67
C GLN A 130 -33.72 -26.23 -11.66
N ASP A 131 -33.30 -27.47 -11.90
CA ASP A 131 -34.06 -28.42 -12.67
C ASP A 131 -35.28 -28.83 -11.85
N LYS A 132 -36.50 -28.71 -12.44
CA LYS A 132 -37.75 -29.09 -11.79
C LYS A 132 -37.85 -30.60 -11.52
N ASN A 133 -36.97 -31.39 -12.14
CA ASN A 133 -36.93 -32.86 -12.00
C ASN A 133 -35.89 -33.31 -10.96
N GLU A 134 -35.12 -32.38 -10.37
CA GLU A 134 -34.21 -32.74 -9.29
C GLU A 134 -34.93 -33.01 -7.98
N GLU A 135 -34.44 -34.00 -7.24
CA GLU A 135 -34.95 -34.36 -5.91
C GLU A 135 -34.85 -33.16 -4.96
N PRO A 136 -35.92 -32.78 -4.23
CA PRO A 136 -35.87 -31.67 -3.30
C PRO A 136 -34.81 -31.88 -2.22
N ALA A 137 -34.08 -30.81 -1.86
CA ALA A 137 -33.03 -30.86 -0.84
C ALA A 137 -33.51 -31.42 0.51
N SER A 138 -34.80 -31.28 0.83
CA SER A 138 -35.42 -31.87 2.01
C SER A 138 -35.35 -33.41 2.01
N ALA A 139 -35.64 -34.05 0.88
CA ALA A 139 -35.60 -35.52 0.74
C ALA A 139 -34.14 -36.03 0.87
N LEU A 140 -33.17 -35.33 0.28
CA LEU A 140 -31.76 -35.66 0.45
C LEU A 140 -31.30 -35.53 1.92
N LEU A 141 -31.72 -34.47 2.61
CA LEU A 141 -31.39 -34.26 4.03
C LEU A 141 -32.01 -35.32 4.94
N GLU A 142 -33.23 -35.77 4.66
CA GLU A 142 -33.86 -36.86 5.39
C GLU A 142 -33.11 -38.19 5.20
N ARG A 143 -32.67 -38.49 3.97
CA ARG A 143 -31.86 -39.66 3.67
C ARG A 143 -30.53 -39.63 4.42
N ILE A 144 -29.82 -38.52 4.42
CA ILE A 144 -28.56 -38.34 5.16
C ILE A 144 -28.79 -38.49 6.67
N ARG A 145 -29.89 -37.97 7.21
CA ARG A 145 -30.24 -38.14 8.64
C ARG A 145 -30.54 -39.59 8.99
N ALA A 146 -31.29 -40.30 8.14
CA ALA A 146 -31.56 -41.68 8.31
C ALA A 146 -30.30 -42.57 8.26
N GLU A 147 -29.40 -42.32 7.33
CA GLU A 147 -28.09 -42.98 7.23
C GLU A 147 -27.22 -42.74 8.47
N LYS A 148 -27.16 -41.52 8.96
CA LYS A 148 -26.45 -41.20 10.22
C LYS A 148 -27.04 -41.91 11.43
N SER A 149 -28.36 -42.01 11.53
CA SER A 149 -29.03 -42.71 12.64
C SER A 149 -28.80 -44.24 12.59
N ASN A 150 -28.74 -44.82 11.39
CA ASN A 150 -28.44 -46.23 11.20
C ASN A 150 -26.94 -46.56 11.39
N GLY A 151 -26.04 -45.68 11.03
CA GLY A 151 -24.60 -45.83 11.24
C GLY A 151 -24.15 -45.70 12.71
N MET A 152 -25.01 -45.18 13.58
CA MET A 152 -24.74 -45.07 15.02
C MET A 152 -25.12 -46.30 15.84
N LYS A 153 -25.62 -47.36 15.24
CA LYS A 153 -25.77 -48.67 15.94
C LYS A 153 -24.37 -49.27 16.14
N LYS A 154 -23.79 -49.06 17.35
CA LYS A 154 -22.54 -49.65 17.80
C LYS A 154 -22.54 -51.17 17.56
N PRO A 155 -21.42 -51.74 17.07
CA PRO A 155 -21.26 -53.21 17.09
C PRO A 155 -21.28 -53.70 18.53
N ALA A 156 -22.11 -54.70 18.77
CA ALA A 156 -22.25 -55.39 20.06
C ALA A 156 -20.88 -55.84 20.60
N LYS A 157 -20.63 -55.57 21.86
CA LYS A 157 -19.48 -56.12 22.60
C LYS A 157 -19.43 -57.63 22.44
N ARG A 158 -18.42 -58.15 21.76
CA ARG A 158 -18.06 -59.58 21.83
C ARG A 158 -17.68 -59.91 23.29
N GLY A 159 -18.53 -60.73 23.91
CA GLY A 159 -18.27 -61.25 25.23
C GLY A 159 -16.97 -62.04 25.23
N LYS A 160 -16.13 -61.79 26.24
CA LYS A 160 -15.06 -62.68 26.64
C LYS A 160 -15.68 -63.90 27.27
N SER A 161 -15.46 -65.05 26.69
CA SER A 161 -15.64 -66.37 27.34
C SER A 161 -14.26 -67.03 27.48
N GLY A 162 -13.93 -67.43 28.71
CA GLY A 162 -13.04 -68.49 29.02
C GLY A 162 -11.57 -68.16 29.08
#